data_dc90250999b0d39bf64f3f39998adba5
#
_entry.id   dc90250999b0d39bf64f3f39998adba5
#
_cell.length_a   1.000
_cell.length_b   1.000
_cell.length_c   1.000
_cell.angle_alpha   90.00
_cell.angle_beta   90.00
_cell.angle_gamma   90.00
#
_symmetry.space_group_name_H-M   'P 1'
#
loop_
_entity.id
_entity.type
_entity.pdbx_description
1 polymer ?
#
loop_
_entity_poly.entity_id
_entity_poly.type
_entity_poly.pdbx_seq_one_letter_code
_entity_poly.pdbx_strand_id
1 'polypeptide(L)'
;MTTQRFERLFAALKAKNEGAFVPFVNLFDPNEDLSLEILETLIAAGADALELGIPFSDPSADGPVIMVSANRALDAGSTTAKCLAIVKRLRERHPDVPMSIMLYANLVYAPGQEKFFAMCEEAGVDVVLIPDLPVEMREMDQSFDMAAANHGIGLVSIAPPNARPEQLALIAHVSKGYVYLLSRPGITGENNPAHKPAEAVIEGLEKAGTAPGLLGFGVSKPEHVRAALASGAAGVIVGSAIVRIINEHFEEPEVMKEKITEYVRGMKAATLPPAK
;
A
#
# COMPACT_ATOMS: atom_id res chain seq x y z
N MET A 1 -16.27 10.64 -4.73
CA MET A 1 -14.83 10.84 -4.58
C MET A 1 -14.25 9.61 -3.88
N THR A 2 -13.33 8.92 -4.52
CA THR A 2 -12.83 7.60 -4.07
C THR A 2 -11.96 7.66 -2.80
N THR A 3 -11.22 8.76 -2.55
CA THR A 3 -10.40 8.96 -1.32
C THR A 3 -11.19 8.93 -0.01
N GLN A 4 -12.51 9.09 -0.05
CA GLN A 4 -13.37 9.12 1.15
C GLN A 4 -13.31 7.84 2.00
N ARG A 5 -12.97 6.67 1.41
CA ARG A 5 -12.83 5.44 2.20
C ARG A 5 -11.62 5.52 3.12
N PHE A 6 -10.47 6.01 2.65
CA PHE A 6 -9.30 6.25 3.49
C PHE A 6 -9.57 7.32 4.54
N GLU A 7 -10.25 8.41 4.19
CA GLU A 7 -10.61 9.47 5.13
C GLU A 7 -11.50 8.94 6.26
N ARG A 8 -12.55 8.16 5.92
CA ARG A 8 -13.42 7.50 6.91
C ARG A 8 -12.67 6.50 7.78
N LEU A 9 -11.78 5.70 7.18
CA LEU A 9 -10.95 4.75 7.90
C LEU A 9 -10.10 5.44 8.95
N PHE A 10 -9.32 6.44 8.56
CA PHE A 10 -8.43 7.13 9.51
C PHE A 10 -9.21 7.90 10.59
N ALA A 11 -10.35 8.48 10.24
CA ALA A 11 -11.21 9.12 11.25
C ALA A 11 -11.74 8.11 12.28
N ALA A 12 -12.18 6.92 11.83
CA ALA A 12 -12.67 5.86 12.71
C ALA A 12 -11.56 5.28 13.60
N LEU A 13 -10.36 5.03 13.06
CA LEU A 13 -9.22 4.52 13.82
C LEU A 13 -8.73 5.55 14.85
N LYS A 14 -8.63 6.81 14.46
CA LYS A 14 -8.26 7.90 15.35
C LYS A 14 -9.23 8.02 16.54
N ALA A 15 -10.54 7.90 16.30
CA ALA A 15 -11.55 7.95 17.36
C ALA A 15 -11.40 6.81 18.39
N LYS A 16 -10.82 5.67 17.96
CA LYS A 16 -10.54 4.51 18.82
C LYS A 16 -9.12 4.48 19.39
N ASN A 17 -8.29 5.44 19.01
CA ASN A 17 -6.85 5.44 19.28
C ASN A 17 -6.13 4.18 18.75
N GLU A 18 -6.51 3.73 17.57
CA GLU A 18 -5.95 2.58 16.86
C GLU A 18 -5.13 3.04 15.66
N GLY A 19 -4.10 2.26 15.29
CA GLY A 19 -3.37 2.44 14.05
C GLY A 19 -3.94 1.58 12.92
N ALA A 20 -3.69 1.99 11.67
CA ALA A 20 -4.04 1.19 10.50
C ALA A 20 -3.04 0.04 10.27
N PHE A 21 -3.55 -1.14 9.92
CA PHE A 21 -2.77 -2.25 9.39
C PHE A 21 -3.13 -2.49 7.93
N VAL A 22 -2.17 -2.28 7.03
CA VAL A 22 -2.34 -2.36 5.57
C VAL A 22 -1.38 -3.41 5.01
N PRO A 23 -1.85 -4.62 4.68
CA PRO A 23 -1.05 -5.61 3.98
C PRO A 23 -0.83 -5.22 2.52
N PHE A 24 0.40 -5.49 2.02
CA PHE A 24 0.74 -5.44 0.60
C PHE A 24 0.87 -6.86 0.05
N VAL A 25 0.29 -7.12 -1.11
CA VAL A 25 0.49 -8.33 -1.90
C VAL A 25 0.46 -8.00 -3.40
N ASN A 26 1.17 -8.78 -4.23
CA ASN A 26 1.00 -8.72 -5.67
C ASN A 26 -0.33 -9.36 -6.08
N LEU A 27 -1.07 -8.66 -6.94
CA LEU A 27 -2.26 -9.19 -7.57
C LEU A 27 -1.89 -10.35 -8.52
N PHE A 28 -2.81 -11.29 -8.68
CA PHE A 28 -2.62 -12.47 -9.53
C PHE A 28 -1.58 -13.49 -9.01
N ASP A 29 -1.04 -13.30 -7.81
CA ASP A 29 -0.08 -14.20 -7.20
C ASP A 29 -0.76 -15.17 -6.23
N PRO A 30 -0.61 -16.51 -6.37
CA PRO A 30 0.13 -17.24 -7.40
C PRO A 30 -0.66 -17.46 -8.71
N ASN A 31 -1.95 -17.21 -8.70
CA ASN A 31 -2.87 -17.23 -9.85
C ASN A 31 -4.13 -16.41 -9.52
N GLU A 32 -5.04 -16.26 -10.47
CA GLU A 32 -6.22 -15.40 -10.36
C GLU A 32 -7.11 -15.77 -9.18
N ASP A 33 -7.45 -17.05 -9.02
CA ASP A 33 -8.40 -17.51 -8.02
C ASP A 33 -7.82 -17.45 -6.60
N LEU A 34 -6.60 -17.95 -6.40
CA LEU A 34 -5.93 -17.88 -5.10
C LEU A 34 -5.60 -16.45 -4.71
N SER A 35 -5.28 -15.57 -5.66
CA SER A 35 -5.09 -14.16 -5.37
C SER A 35 -6.33 -13.55 -4.71
N LEU A 36 -7.53 -13.80 -5.25
CA LEU A 36 -8.76 -13.32 -4.64
C LEU A 36 -9.00 -13.90 -3.26
N GLU A 37 -8.77 -15.23 -3.07
CA GLU A 37 -8.91 -15.86 -1.76
C GLU A 37 -7.93 -15.29 -0.71
N ILE A 38 -6.69 -14.99 -1.11
CA ILE A 38 -5.70 -14.32 -0.26
C ILE A 38 -6.22 -12.96 0.20
N LEU A 39 -6.75 -12.14 -0.73
CA LEU A 39 -7.27 -10.81 -0.40
C LEU A 39 -8.44 -10.89 0.58
N GLU A 40 -9.36 -11.84 0.38
CA GLU A 40 -10.47 -12.08 1.31
C GLU A 40 -9.98 -12.56 2.69
N THR A 41 -8.94 -13.41 2.71
CA THR A 41 -8.30 -13.86 3.95
C THR A 41 -7.68 -12.69 4.71
N LEU A 42 -6.98 -11.77 4.03
CA LEU A 42 -6.40 -10.57 4.64
C LEU A 42 -7.47 -9.68 5.29
N ILE A 43 -8.58 -9.44 4.59
CA ILE A 43 -9.71 -8.65 5.12
C ILE A 43 -10.36 -9.36 6.32
N ALA A 44 -10.66 -10.64 6.20
CA ALA A 44 -11.27 -11.44 7.27
C ALA A 44 -10.37 -11.56 8.52
N ALA A 45 -9.06 -11.51 8.35
CA ALA A 45 -8.09 -11.53 9.43
C ALA A 45 -7.93 -10.16 10.13
N GLY A 46 -8.46 -9.06 9.58
CA GLY A 46 -8.49 -7.74 10.21
C GLY A 46 -7.64 -6.66 9.53
N ALA A 47 -7.31 -6.81 8.26
CA ALA A 47 -6.72 -5.72 7.48
C ALA A 47 -7.70 -4.53 7.40
N ASP A 48 -7.21 -3.32 7.67
CA ASP A 48 -8.01 -2.09 7.65
C ASP A 48 -8.15 -1.52 6.22
N ALA A 49 -7.14 -1.73 5.39
CA ALA A 49 -7.09 -1.39 3.97
C ALA A 49 -6.14 -2.37 3.27
N LEU A 50 -6.09 -2.32 1.95
CA LEU A 50 -5.18 -3.15 1.16
C LEU A 50 -4.29 -2.28 0.26
N GLU A 51 -3.01 -2.64 0.15
CA GLU A 51 -2.11 -2.15 -0.88
C GLU A 51 -1.82 -3.28 -1.87
N LEU A 52 -2.16 -3.09 -3.13
CA LEU A 52 -2.24 -4.12 -4.16
C LEU A 52 -1.24 -3.83 -5.27
N GLY A 53 -0.19 -4.63 -5.37
CA GLY A 53 0.84 -4.50 -6.40
C GLY A 53 0.36 -5.03 -7.74
N ILE A 54 0.53 -4.27 -8.82
CA ILE A 54 0.41 -4.82 -10.18
C ILE A 54 1.78 -5.35 -10.59
N PRO A 55 1.90 -6.67 -10.90
CA PRO A 55 3.17 -7.29 -11.26
C PRO A 55 3.85 -6.60 -12.44
N PHE A 56 5.16 -6.38 -12.32
CA PHE A 56 5.99 -5.75 -13.34
C PHE A 56 7.31 -6.50 -13.49
N SER A 57 7.85 -6.57 -14.70
CA SER A 57 9.07 -7.32 -15.02
C SER A 57 10.35 -6.66 -14.52
N ASP A 58 10.33 -5.31 -14.36
CA ASP A 58 11.53 -4.51 -14.10
C ASP A 58 11.35 -3.60 -12.87
N PRO A 59 11.02 -4.15 -11.67
CA PRO A 59 10.65 -3.40 -10.49
C PRO A 59 11.88 -2.80 -9.80
N SER A 60 12.15 -1.53 -10.02
CA SER A 60 13.34 -0.83 -9.49
C SER A 60 13.34 -0.59 -7.97
N ALA A 61 12.16 -0.62 -7.34
CA ALA A 61 11.99 -0.38 -5.90
C ALA A 61 11.75 -1.65 -5.07
N ASP A 62 11.57 -2.82 -5.71
CA ASP A 62 11.21 -4.06 -5.04
C ASP A 62 12.41 -4.91 -4.66
N GLY A 63 12.32 -5.53 -3.48
CA GLY A 63 13.28 -6.52 -3.02
C GLY A 63 12.98 -7.93 -3.53
N PRO A 64 13.92 -8.88 -3.34
CA PRO A 64 13.85 -10.21 -3.95
C PRO A 64 12.58 -10.99 -3.60
N VAL A 65 12.02 -10.83 -2.41
CA VAL A 65 10.78 -11.53 -2.00
C VAL A 65 9.59 -11.08 -2.84
N ILE A 66 9.47 -9.77 -3.08
CA ILE A 66 8.38 -9.20 -3.89
C ILE A 66 8.59 -9.53 -5.37
N MET A 67 9.84 -9.49 -5.86
CA MET A 67 10.18 -9.85 -7.24
C MET A 67 9.82 -11.31 -7.57
N VAL A 68 10.05 -12.27 -6.66
CA VAL A 68 9.65 -13.68 -6.85
C VAL A 68 8.14 -13.80 -7.01
N SER A 69 7.36 -13.12 -6.19
CA SER A 69 5.91 -13.07 -6.27
C SER A 69 5.42 -12.42 -7.58
N ALA A 70 6.01 -11.28 -7.96
CA ALA A 70 5.68 -10.59 -9.21
C ALA A 70 5.96 -11.48 -10.43
N ASN A 71 7.11 -12.16 -10.49
CA ASN A 71 7.46 -13.05 -11.58
C ASN A 71 6.48 -14.24 -11.66
N ARG A 72 6.12 -14.87 -10.54
CA ARG A 72 5.13 -15.95 -10.51
C ARG A 72 3.77 -15.51 -11.05
N ALA A 73 3.32 -14.31 -10.67
CA ALA A 73 2.09 -13.74 -11.22
C ALA A 73 2.18 -13.45 -12.72
N LEU A 74 3.33 -12.96 -13.23
CA LEU A 74 3.57 -12.74 -14.65
C LEU A 74 3.58 -14.07 -15.42
N ASP A 75 4.24 -15.10 -14.89
CA ASP A 75 4.28 -16.45 -15.48
C ASP A 75 2.88 -17.09 -15.52
N ALA A 76 2.02 -16.78 -14.53
CA ALA A 76 0.61 -17.17 -14.53
C ALA A 76 -0.25 -16.37 -15.54
N GLY A 77 0.32 -15.40 -16.25
CA GLY A 77 -0.34 -14.63 -17.29
C GLY A 77 -1.11 -13.40 -16.79
N SER A 78 -0.65 -12.79 -15.70
CA SER A 78 -1.20 -11.52 -15.21
C SER A 78 -1.04 -10.39 -16.23
N THR A 79 -1.98 -9.49 -16.23
CA THR A 79 -1.94 -8.21 -16.95
C THR A 79 -2.60 -7.14 -16.07
N THR A 80 -2.31 -5.87 -16.31
CA THR A 80 -2.97 -4.77 -15.60
C THR A 80 -4.50 -4.90 -15.62
N ALA A 81 -5.08 -5.24 -16.76
CA ALA A 81 -6.53 -5.40 -16.89
C ALA A 81 -7.08 -6.57 -16.04
N LYS A 82 -6.40 -7.73 -16.04
CA LYS A 82 -6.79 -8.87 -15.21
C LYS A 82 -6.64 -8.58 -13.70
N CYS A 83 -5.57 -7.88 -13.31
CA CYS A 83 -5.37 -7.45 -11.94
C CYS A 83 -6.52 -6.51 -11.47
N LEU A 84 -6.87 -5.53 -12.29
CA LEU A 84 -7.99 -4.63 -11.98
C LEU A 84 -9.34 -5.35 -11.98
N ALA A 85 -9.51 -6.42 -12.77
CA ALA A 85 -10.71 -7.26 -12.69
C ALA A 85 -10.83 -7.98 -11.33
N ILE A 86 -9.72 -8.44 -10.73
CA ILE A 86 -9.72 -8.97 -9.35
C ILE A 86 -10.15 -7.89 -8.36
N VAL A 87 -9.60 -6.67 -8.48
CA VAL A 87 -9.97 -5.54 -7.61
C VAL A 87 -11.46 -5.22 -7.72
N LYS A 88 -12.03 -5.22 -8.92
CA LYS A 88 -13.47 -5.02 -9.16
C LYS A 88 -14.31 -6.08 -8.44
N ARG A 89 -13.97 -7.36 -8.60
CA ARG A 89 -14.65 -8.48 -7.90
C ARG A 89 -14.56 -8.34 -6.38
N LEU A 90 -13.40 -7.91 -5.87
CA LEU A 90 -13.20 -7.68 -4.44
C LEU A 90 -14.04 -6.48 -3.96
N ARG A 91 -14.09 -5.39 -4.74
CA ARG A 91 -14.90 -4.20 -4.44
C ARG A 91 -16.40 -4.52 -4.33
N GLU A 92 -16.91 -5.38 -5.19
CA GLU A 92 -18.32 -5.82 -5.16
C GLU A 92 -18.66 -6.54 -3.85
N ARG A 93 -17.71 -7.28 -3.27
CA ARG A 93 -17.89 -8.03 -2.01
C ARG A 93 -17.57 -7.18 -0.77
N HIS A 94 -16.65 -6.24 -0.90
CA HIS A 94 -16.16 -5.39 0.17
C HIS A 94 -16.23 -3.90 -0.20
N PRO A 95 -17.44 -3.32 -0.25
CA PRO A 95 -17.67 -1.97 -0.78
C PRO A 95 -16.97 -0.86 0.02
N ASP A 96 -16.68 -1.09 1.31
CA ASP A 96 -16.15 -0.08 2.21
C ASP A 96 -14.64 -0.21 2.51
N VAL A 97 -13.99 -1.33 2.14
CA VAL A 97 -12.56 -1.53 2.36
C VAL A 97 -11.74 -0.62 1.45
N PRO A 98 -10.87 0.27 1.97
CA PRO A 98 -10.01 1.09 1.15
C PRO A 98 -8.97 0.24 0.40
N MET A 99 -8.75 0.53 -0.88
CA MET A 99 -7.82 -0.19 -1.76
C MET A 99 -6.89 0.78 -2.47
N SER A 100 -5.60 0.61 -2.24
CA SER A 100 -4.51 1.29 -2.95
C SER A 100 -3.93 0.36 -4.01
N ILE A 101 -3.64 0.89 -5.20
CA ILE A 101 -2.84 0.19 -6.21
C ILE A 101 -1.42 0.72 -6.18
N MET A 102 -0.43 -0.17 -6.13
CA MET A 102 0.98 0.16 -6.33
C MET A 102 1.45 -0.41 -7.67
N LEU A 103 2.01 0.44 -8.53
CA LEU A 103 2.55 0.04 -9.83
C LEU A 103 3.59 1.03 -10.33
N TYR A 104 4.39 0.61 -11.32
CA TYR A 104 5.41 1.46 -11.94
C TYR A 104 4.83 2.31 -13.07
N ALA A 105 5.41 3.50 -13.29
CA ALA A 105 4.92 4.52 -14.23
C ALA A 105 4.75 3.99 -15.66
N ASN A 106 5.60 3.07 -16.11
CA ASN A 106 5.48 2.44 -17.43
C ASN A 106 4.13 1.74 -17.66
N LEU A 107 3.53 1.16 -16.60
CA LEU A 107 2.23 0.50 -16.69
C LEU A 107 1.07 1.49 -16.81
N VAL A 108 1.28 2.74 -16.41
CA VAL A 108 0.32 3.85 -16.63
C VAL A 108 0.50 4.45 -18.02
N TYR A 109 1.75 4.63 -18.46
CA TYR A 109 2.04 5.19 -19.79
C TYR A 109 1.62 4.27 -20.94
N ALA A 110 1.78 2.96 -20.79
CA ALA A 110 1.51 2.00 -21.86
C ALA A 110 0.08 2.06 -22.42
N PRO A 111 -0.99 2.08 -21.60
CA PRO A 111 -2.36 2.29 -22.09
C PRO A 111 -2.70 3.77 -22.34
N GLY A 112 -1.91 4.69 -21.77
CA GLY A 112 -2.21 6.12 -21.61
C GLY A 112 -2.87 6.42 -20.26
N GLN A 113 -2.48 7.55 -19.66
CA GLN A 113 -2.88 7.95 -18.31
C GLN A 113 -4.40 7.98 -18.11
N GLU A 114 -5.13 8.68 -18.96
CA GLU A 114 -6.61 8.77 -18.87
C GLU A 114 -7.25 7.39 -18.91
N LYS A 115 -6.81 6.52 -19.82
CA LYS A 115 -7.37 5.17 -19.92
C LYS A 115 -7.04 4.32 -18.70
N PHE A 116 -5.82 4.44 -18.17
CA PHE A 116 -5.43 3.71 -16.95
C PHE A 116 -6.29 4.14 -15.75
N PHE A 117 -6.45 5.45 -15.52
CA PHE A 117 -7.26 5.92 -14.40
C PHE A 117 -8.76 5.64 -14.58
N ALA A 118 -9.28 5.63 -15.82
CA ALA A 118 -10.62 5.16 -16.11
C ALA A 118 -10.81 3.68 -15.71
N MET A 119 -9.83 2.83 -15.98
CA MET A 119 -9.86 1.41 -15.55
C MET A 119 -9.80 1.28 -14.02
N CYS A 120 -9.03 2.14 -13.33
CA CYS A 120 -8.98 2.18 -11.87
C CYS A 120 -10.34 2.62 -11.27
N GLU A 121 -10.99 3.64 -11.84
CA GLU A 121 -12.32 4.09 -11.44
C GLU A 121 -13.35 2.95 -11.60
N GLU A 122 -13.37 2.29 -12.75
CA GLU A 122 -14.27 1.16 -13.00
C GLU A 122 -14.05 0.00 -12.02
N ALA A 123 -12.79 -0.27 -11.65
CA ALA A 123 -12.44 -1.29 -10.66
C ALA A 123 -12.75 -0.88 -9.21
N GLY A 124 -13.06 0.41 -8.96
CA GLY A 124 -13.33 0.92 -7.63
C GLY A 124 -12.08 1.12 -6.76
N VAL A 125 -10.93 1.40 -7.39
CA VAL A 125 -9.68 1.80 -6.72
C VAL A 125 -9.88 3.14 -6.03
N ASP A 126 -9.27 3.33 -4.86
CA ASP A 126 -9.35 4.58 -4.11
C ASP A 126 -8.16 5.50 -4.39
N VAL A 127 -6.96 4.94 -4.35
CA VAL A 127 -5.71 5.68 -4.55
C VAL A 127 -4.69 4.84 -5.32
N VAL A 128 -3.73 5.52 -5.93
CA VAL A 128 -2.62 4.90 -6.66
C VAL A 128 -1.29 5.44 -6.14
N LEU A 129 -0.33 4.56 -5.92
CA LEU A 129 1.06 4.85 -5.59
C LEU A 129 1.95 4.44 -6.77
N ILE A 130 2.78 5.35 -7.27
CA ILE A 130 3.72 5.14 -8.36
C ILE A 130 5.13 5.40 -7.80
N PRO A 131 5.90 4.35 -7.39
CA PRO A 131 7.15 4.53 -6.66
C PRO A 131 8.25 5.24 -7.44
N ASP A 132 8.25 5.12 -8.76
CA ASP A 132 9.20 5.73 -9.69
C ASP A 132 8.72 7.08 -10.30
N LEU A 133 7.68 7.68 -9.69
CA LEU A 133 7.19 9.02 -10.02
C LEU A 133 7.42 9.97 -8.82
N PRO A 134 8.60 10.61 -8.71
CA PRO A 134 8.89 11.55 -7.63
C PRO A 134 7.96 12.76 -7.64
N VAL A 135 7.70 13.31 -6.46
CA VAL A 135 6.79 14.45 -6.29
C VAL A 135 7.24 15.70 -7.10
N GLU A 136 8.54 15.87 -7.29
CA GLU A 136 9.10 16.95 -8.09
C GLU A 136 8.75 16.80 -9.58
N MET A 137 8.69 15.57 -10.09
CA MET A 137 8.25 15.33 -11.47
C MET A 137 6.75 15.61 -11.63
N ARG A 138 5.94 15.30 -10.63
CA ARG A 138 4.50 15.61 -10.60
C ARG A 138 4.25 17.12 -10.58
N GLU A 139 5.12 17.90 -9.93
CA GLU A 139 5.05 19.37 -9.95
C GLU A 139 5.38 19.92 -11.35
N MET A 140 6.37 19.34 -12.03
CA MET A 140 6.78 19.76 -13.37
C MET A 140 5.80 19.34 -14.46
N ASP A 141 5.24 18.15 -14.35
CA ASP A 141 4.24 17.58 -15.27
C ASP A 141 3.04 17.06 -14.49
N GLN A 142 1.97 17.85 -14.48
CA GLN A 142 0.75 17.55 -13.75
C GLN A 142 -0.17 16.56 -14.48
N SER A 143 0.26 15.98 -15.60
CA SER A 143 -0.59 15.10 -16.42
C SER A 143 -1.12 13.89 -15.65
N PHE A 144 -0.32 13.28 -14.76
CA PHE A 144 -0.75 12.19 -13.88
C PHE A 144 -1.81 12.65 -12.86
N ASP A 145 -1.57 13.80 -12.23
CA ASP A 145 -2.47 14.35 -11.22
C ASP A 145 -3.82 14.76 -11.84
N MET A 146 -3.78 15.34 -13.03
CA MET A 146 -4.99 15.73 -13.76
C MET A 146 -5.79 14.50 -14.19
N ALA A 147 -5.15 13.51 -14.80
CA ALA A 147 -5.81 12.27 -15.22
C ALA A 147 -6.40 11.51 -14.02
N ALA A 148 -5.65 11.38 -12.92
CA ALA A 148 -6.15 10.75 -11.69
C ALA A 148 -7.36 11.52 -11.12
N ALA A 149 -7.29 12.85 -11.06
CA ALA A 149 -8.36 13.69 -10.55
C ALA A 149 -9.63 13.63 -11.41
N ASN A 150 -9.52 13.56 -12.75
CA ASN A 150 -10.64 13.39 -13.67
C ASN A 150 -11.46 12.13 -13.36
N HIS A 151 -10.79 11.09 -12.88
CA HIS A 151 -11.40 9.81 -12.50
C HIS A 151 -11.62 9.65 -10.99
N GLY A 152 -11.43 10.71 -10.21
CA GLY A 152 -11.62 10.70 -8.76
C GLY A 152 -10.61 9.86 -7.99
N ILE A 153 -9.52 9.41 -8.60
CA ILE A 153 -8.45 8.63 -7.98
C ILE A 153 -7.46 9.56 -7.27
N GLY A 154 -7.08 9.23 -6.04
CA GLY A 154 -6.02 9.94 -5.33
C GLY A 154 -4.64 9.43 -5.72
N LEU A 155 -3.63 10.31 -5.78
CA LEU A 155 -2.23 9.90 -5.90
C LEU A 155 -1.52 10.01 -4.55
N VAL A 156 -0.95 8.88 -4.11
CA VAL A 156 -0.12 8.79 -2.91
C VAL A 156 1.29 9.26 -3.23
N SER A 157 1.91 10.01 -2.32
CA SER A 157 3.31 10.39 -2.43
C SER A 157 4.17 9.65 -1.40
N ILE A 158 5.42 9.40 -1.75
CA ILE A 158 6.43 8.83 -0.87
C ILE A 158 7.17 9.97 -0.15
N ALA A 159 7.27 9.88 1.17
CA ALA A 159 8.10 10.76 1.97
C ALA A 159 9.36 10.00 2.43
N PRO A 160 10.54 10.29 1.87
CA PRO A 160 11.79 9.69 2.29
C PRO A 160 12.24 10.24 3.66
N PRO A 161 13.03 9.49 4.45
CA PRO A 161 13.43 9.88 5.80
C PRO A 161 14.33 11.12 5.86
N ASN A 162 14.91 11.51 4.73
CA ASN A 162 15.75 12.68 4.55
C ASN A 162 15.06 13.80 3.73
N ALA A 163 13.73 13.76 3.67
CA ALA A 163 12.95 14.79 2.96
C ALA A 163 13.22 16.18 3.54
N ARG A 164 13.47 17.14 2.66
CA ARG A 164 13.67 18.55 3.04
C ARG A 164 12.31 19.24 3.27
N PRO A 165 12.26 20.34 4.04
CA PRO A 165 11.01 21.04 4.33
C PRO A 165 10.19 21.41 3.08
N GLU A 166 10.85 21.85 2.00
CA GLU A 166 10.19 22.20 0.74
C GLU A 166 9.55 20.97 0.07
N GLN A 167 10.24 19.83 0.13
CA GLN A 167 9.72 18.56 -0.37
C GLN A 167 8.54 18.06 0.47
N LEU A 168 8.61 18.19 1.80
CA LEU A 168 7.48 17.85 2.68
C LEU A 168 6.26 18.72 2.42
N ALA A 169 6.45 20.02 2.18
CA ALA A 169 5.35 20.92 1.82
C ALA A 169 4.70 20.51 0.49
N LEU A 170 5.50 20.14 -0.52
CA LEU A 170 4.99 19.66 -1.80
C LEU A 170 4.24 18.33 -1.65
N ILE A 171 4.82 17.35 -0.95
CA ILE A 171 4.17 16.08 -0.62
C ILE A 171 2.82 16.32 0.06
N ALA A 172 2.77 17.23 1.04
CA ALA A 172 1.55 17.54 1.78
C ALA A 172 0.46 18.13 0.87
N HIS A 173 0.85 18.93 -0.12
CA HIS A 173 -0.08 19.57 -1.05
C HIS A 173 -0.70 18.56 -2.02
N VAL A 174 0.11 17.66 -2.59
CA VAL A 174 -0.32 16.79 -3.70
C VAL A 174 -0.76 15.39 -3.27
N SER A 175 -0.34 14.89 -2.09
CA SER A 175 -0.69 13.52 -1.66
C SER A 175 -2.15 13.41 -1.26
N LYS A 176 -2.80 12.32 -1.67
CA LYS A 176 -4.20 12.02 -1.37
C LYS A 176 -4.32 10.62 -0.75
N GLY A 177 -5.30 10.46 0.15
CA GLY A 177 -5.54 9.20 0.86
C GLY A 177 -4.58 9.02 2.03
N TYR A 178 -3.30 8.82 1.78
CA TYR A 178 -2.24 8.74 2.78
C TYR A 178 -0.89 9.22 2.21
N VAL A 179 0.12 9.36 3.06
CA VAL A 179 1.52 9.53 2.66
C VAL A 179 2.28 8.25 2.98
N TYR A 180 3.02 7.71 2.02
CA TYR A 180 3.86 6.54 2.23
C TYR A 180 5.19 6.96 2.87
N LEU A 181 5.40 6.61 4.14
CA LEU A 181 6.62 6.93 4.88
C LEU A 181 7.66 5.84 4.68
N LEU A 182 8.86 6.21 4.25
CA LEU A 182 10.00 5.30 4.23
C LEU A 182 10.75 5.36 5.57
N SER A 183 11.00 4.19 6.16
CA SER A 183 11.84 4.07 7.37
C SER A 183 13.33 4.23 7.06
N ARG A 184 13.72 4.03 5.80
CA ARG A 184 15.11 4.09 5.30
C ARG A 184 15.14 4.28 3.79
N PRO A 185 16.22 4.84 3.21
CA PRO A 185 16.43 4.83 1.76
C PRO A 185 16.76 3.40 1.28
N GLY A 186 16.36 3.06 0.06
CA GLY A 186 16.66 1.79 -0.62
C GLY A 186 15.44 0.94 -0.98
N ILE A 187 15.70 -0.32 -1.33
CA ILE A 187 14.68 -1.29 -1.76
C ILE A 187 14.02 -2.01 -0.58
N THR A 188 12.87 -2.66 -0.82
CA THR A 188 12.15 -3.48 0.17
C THR A 188 13.01 -4.64 0.70
N GLY A 189 12.86 -5.01 1.98
CA GLY A 189 13.55 -6.16 2.59
C GLY A 189 13.51 -6.14 4.11
N GLU A 190 13.49 -7.34 4.73
CA GLU A 190 13.32 -7.51 6.18
C GLU A 190 14.62 -7.49 6.98
N ASN A 191 15.78 -7.66 6.34
CA ASN A 191 17.08 -7.91 7.00
C ASN A 191 17.71 -6.69 7.67
N ASN A 192 17.06 -5.53 7.64
CA ASN A 192 17.46 -4.33 8.37
C ASN A 192 16.28 -3.82 9.18
N PRO A 193 16.37 -3.79 10.52
CA PRO A 193 15.28 -3.27 11.36
C PRO A 193 14.95 -1.84 10.94
N ALA A 194 13.67 -1.51 10.99
CA ALA A 194 13.18 -0.16 10.78
C ALA A 194 13.92 0.76 11.78
N HIS A 195 14.78 1.65 11.27
CA HIS A 195 15.18 2.80 12.08
C HIS A 195 13.93 3.62 12.38
N LYS A 196 13.89 4.29 13.53
CA LYS A 196 12.82 5.22 13.86
C LYS A 196 12.55 6.06 12.61
N PRO A 197 11.31 6.10 12.10
CA PRO A 197 10.98 7.07 11.07
C PRO A 197 11.43 8.41 11.60
N ALA A 198 11.97 9.24 10.74
CA ALA A 198 12.39 10.55 11.19
C ALA A 198 11.15 11.24 11.77
N GLU A 199 11.04 11.30 13.10
CA GLU A 199 9.96 11.99 13.82
C GLU A 199 9.75 13.38 13.21
N ALA A 200 10.86 14.02 12.79
CA ALA A 200 10.86 15.28 12.07
C ALA A 200 10.07 15.26 10.74
N VAL A 201 10.07 14.13 10.00
CA VAL A 201 9.30 14.00 8.74
C VAL A 201 7.81 13.97 9.05
N ILE A 202 7.41 13.15 10.04
CA ILE A 202 6.01 13.04 10.46
C ILE A 202 5.52 14.39 11.00
N GLU A 203 6.28 15.02 11.89
CA GLU A 203 5.97 16.34 12.46
C GLU A 203 5.87 17.42 11.36
N GLY A 204 6.78 17.37 10.35
CA GLY A 204 6.74 18.29 9.21
C GLY A 204 5.49 18.12 8.36
N LEU A 205 5.09 16.88 8.10
CA LEU A 205 3.86 16.56 7.37
C LEU A 205 2.60 16.96 8.14
N GLU A 206 2.54 16.68 9.44
CA GLU A 206 1.42 17.07 10.30
C GLU A 206 1.23 18.61 10.34
N LYS A 207 2.34 19.36 10.48
CA LYS A 207 2.32 20.84 10.43
C LYS A 207 1.83 21.37 9.09
N ALA A 208 2.10 20.66 8.00
CA ALA A 208 1.65 21.00 6.66
C ALA A 208 0.18 20.61 6.39
N GLY A 209 -0.49 19.90 7.32
CA GLY A 209 -1.90 19.52 7.21
C GLY A 209 -2.18 18.46 6.13
N THR A 210 -1.25 17.52 5.97
CA THR A 210 -1.35 16.45 4.96
C THR A 210 -2.26 15.29 5.39
N ALA A 211 -2.50 14.37 4.44
CA ALA A 211 -3.08 13.06 4.71
C ALA A 211 -2.21 12.25 5.70
N PRO A 212 -2.79 11.32 6.48
CA PRO A 212 -2.06 10.52 7.46
C PRO A 212 -0.90 9.73 6.87
N GLY A 213 0.19 9.61 7.61
CA GLY A 213 1.36 8.85 7.19
C GLY A 213 1.28 7.37 7.55
N LEU A 214 1.50 6.47 6.60
CA LEU A 214 1.66 5.03 6.80
C LEU A 214 3.11 4.63 6.63
N LEU A 215 3.69 3.98 7.65
CA LEU A 215 5.07 3.51 7.58
C LEU A 215 5.16 2.21 6.80
N GLY A 216 5.83 2.24 5.65
CA GLY A 216 6.26 1.07 4.90
C GLY A 216 7.73 0.75 5.14
N PHE A 217 8.20 -0.39 4.62
CA PHE A 217 9.54 -0.96 4.71
C PHE A 217 10.00 -1.36 6.12
N GLY A 218 10.51 -2.60 6.21
CA GLY A 218 11.13 -3.14 7.41
C GLY A 218 10.17 -3.46 8.55
N VAL A 219 8.85 -3.32 8.36
CA VAL A 219 7.85 -3.74 9.32
C VAL A 219 7.49 -5.21 9.08
N SER A 220 7.82 -6.09 10.04
CA SER A 220 7.59 -7.53 9.90
C SER A 220 7.18 -8.20 11.21
N LYS A 221 7.16 -7.46 12.32
CA LYS A 221 6.85 -7.97 13.66
C LYS A 221 5.98 -7.00 14.43
N PRO A 222 5.21 -7.48 15.43
CA PRO A 222 4.36 -6.63 16.27
C PRO A 222 5.09 -5.47 16.97
N GLU A 223 6.34 -5.67 17.39
CA GLU A 223 7.15 -4.61 17.99
C GLU A 223 7.48 -3.47 17.00
N HIS A 224 7.65 -3.78 15.71
CA HIS A 224 7.86 -2.76 14.68
C HIS A 224 6.59 -1.90 14.48
N VAL A 225 5.40 -2.52 14.55
CA VAL A 225 4.12 -1.81 14.49
C VAL A 225 4.00 -0.82 15.64
N ARG A 226 4.24 -1.28 16.89
CA ARG A 226 4.18 -0.41 18.07
C ARG A 226 5.19 0.75 17.98
N ALA A 227 6.40 0.48 17.49
CA ALA A 227 7.44 1.49 17.32
C ALA A 227 7.01 2.55 16.26
N ALA A 228 6.40 2.12 15.15
CA ALA A 228 5.88 3.02 14.14
C ALA A 228 4.78 3.95 14.70
N LEU A 229 3.82 3.40 15.42
CA LEU A 229 2.76 4.19 16.03
C LEU A 229 3.29 5.14 17.11
N ALA A 230 4.26 4.70 17.92
CA ALA A 230 4.90 5.53 18.93
C ALA A 230 5.68 6.71 18.34
N SER A 231 6.11 6.63 17.07
CA SER A 231 6.76 7.73 16.35
C SER A 231 5.78 8.67 15.63
N GLY A 232 4.45 8.46 15.78
CA GLY A 232 3.41 9.32 15.20
C GLY A 232 2.85 8.82 13.85
N ALA A 233 3.30 7.68 13.31
CA ALA A 233 2.68 7.13 12.12
C ALA A 233 1.22 6.73 12.40
N ALA A 234 0.32 6.97 11.46
CA ALA A 234 -1.09 6.61 11.56
C ALA A 234 -1.33 5.10 11.35
N GLY A 235 -0.31 4.36 10.95
CA GLY A 235 -0.37 2.92 10.72
C GLY A 235 0.86 2.42 9.97
N VAL A 236 0.78 1.17 9.54
CA VAL A 236 1.87 0.48 8.85
C VAL A 236 1.41 -0.21 7.58
N ILE A 237 2.33 -0.31 6.60
CA ILE A 237 2.19 -1.15 5.41
C ILE A 237 3.18 -2.31 5.54
N VAL A 238 2.70 -3.55 5.34
CA VAL A 238 3.47 -4.77 5.52
C VAL A 238 3.38 -5.63 4.28
N GLY A 239 4.48 -5.74 3.54
CA GLY A 239 4.57 -6.51 2.31
C GLY A 239 5.37 -7.80 2.45
N SER A 240 6.70 -7.69 2.51
CA SER A 240 7.64 -8.82 2.38
C SER A 240 7.35 -10.00 3.32
N ALA A 241 6.86 -9.75 4.53
CA ALA A 241 6.54 -10.81 5.47
C ALA A 241 5.33 -11.65 5.02
N ILE A 242 4.29 -11.00 4.49
CA ILE A 242 3.09 -11.68 3.98
C ILE A 242 3.42 -12.40 2.68
N VAL A 243 4.10 -11.74 1.76
CA VAL A 243 4.52 -12.33 0.49
C VAL A 243 5.44 -13.53 0.70
N ARG A 244 6.27 -13.53 1.75
CA ARG A 244 7.07 -14.70 2.13
C ARG A 244 6.19 -15.89 2.53
N ILE A 245 5.14 -15.69 3.31
CA ILE A 245 4.19 -16.76 3.67
C ILE A 245 3.58 -17.34 2.39
N ILE A 246 3.20 -16.49 1.43
CA ILE A 246 2.68 -16.93 0.14
C ILE A 246 3.75 -17.74 -0.61
N ASN A 247 4.98 -17.23 -0.70
CA ASN A 247 6.09 -17.90 -1.39
C ASN A 247 6.40 -19.29 -0.83
N GLU A 248 6.26 -19.46 0.48
CA GLU A 248 6.56 -20.71 1.18
C GLU A 248 5.42 -21.74 1.11
N HIS A 249 4.16 -21.30 0.89
CA HIS A 249 2.98 -22.16 1.06
C HIS A 249 1.95 -22.09 -0.08
N PHE A 250 2.26 -21.48 -1.24
CA PHE A 250 1.27 -21.33 -2.33
C PHE A 250 0.79 -22.67 -2.92
N GLU A 251 1.54 -23.76 -2.75
CA GLU A 251 1.14 -25.11 -3.15
C GLU A 251 0.20 -25.77 -2.10
N GLU A 252 0.08 -25.20 -0.92
CA GLU A 252 -0.77 -25.67 0.18
C GLU A 252 -1.75 -24.56 0.62
N PRO A 253 -2.79 -24.24 -0.18
CA PRO A 253 -3.63 -23.05 0.01
C PRO A 253 -4.26 -22.91 1.38
N GLU A 254 -4.71 -23.99 2.00
CA GLU A 254 -5.32 -23.94 3.33
C GLU A 254 -4.29 -23.60 4.41
N VAL A 255 -3.09 -24.19 4.36
CA VAL A 255 -1.98 -23.88 5.27
C VAL A 255 -1.54 -22.43 5.08
N MET A 256 -1.45 -21.97 3.84
CA MET A 256 -1.12 -20.57 3.50
C MET A 256 -2.12 -19.59 4.12
N LYS A 257 -3.43 -19.83 3.94
CA LYS A 257 -4.50 -18.97 4.49
C LYS A 257 -4.50 -18.95 6.01
N GLU A 258 -4.26 -20.11 6.65
CA GLU A 258 -4.14 -20.19 8.10
C GLU A 258 -2.98 -19.35 8.63
N LYS A 259 -1.79 -19.49 8.02
CA LYS A 259 -0.60 -18.71 8.40
C LYS A 259 -0.76 -17.21 8.16
N ILE A 260 -1.37 -16.81 7.03
CA ILE A 260 -1.70 -15.41 6.75
C ILE A 260 -2.64 -14.89 7.84
N THR A 261 -3.67 -15.64 8.19
CA THR A 261 -4.65 -15.24 9.21
C THR A 261 -3.99 -15.04 10.57
N GLU A 262 -3.14 -15.98 11.00
CA GLU A 262 -2.41 -15.88 12.26
C GLU A 262 -1.50 -14.66 12.28
N TYR A 263 -0.71 -14.47 11.21
CA TYR A 263 0.21 -13.35 11.09
C TYR A 263 -0.53 -12.01 11.11
N VAL A 264 -1.56 -11.84 10.28
CA VAL A 264 -2.33 -10.59 10.20
C VAL A 264 -2.99 -10.25 11.53
N ARG A 265 -3.60 -11.22 12.22
CA ARG A 265 -4.19 -11.02 13.55
C ARG A 265 -3.16 -10.55 14.57
N GLY A 266 -1.97 -11.16 14.56
CA GLY A 266 -0.87 -10.75 15.44
C GLY A 266 -0.39 -9.32 15.19
N MET A 267 -0.27 -8.95 13.93
CA MET A 267 0.14 -7.59 13.53
C MET A 267 -0.97 -6.57 13.82
N LYS A 268 -2.24 -6.88 13.50
CA LYS A 268 -3.38 -6.01 13.81
C LYS A 268 -3.55 -5.79 15.31
N ALA A 269 -3.38 -6.82 16.12
CA ALA A 269 -3.41 -6.68 17.58
C ALA A 269 -2.38 -5.67 18.11
N ALA A 270 -1.24 -5.51 17.42
CA ALA A 270 -0.22 -4.53 17.79
C ALA A 270 -0.57 -3.08 17.41
N THR A 271 -1.61 -2.85 16.60
CA THR A 271 -2.12 -1.50 16.29
C THR A 271 -3.12 -0.98 17.31
N LEU A 272 -3.57 -1.83 18.23
CA LEU A 272 -4.52 -1.47 19.26
C LEU A 272 -3.81 -0.73 20.41
N PRO A 273 -4.53 0.15 21.14
CA PRO A 273 -3.98 0.76 22.34
C PRO A 273 -3.60 -0.32 23.36
N PRO A 274 -2.56 -0.09 24.19
CA PRO A 274 -2.21 -1.04 25.25
C PRO A 274 -3.41 -1.29 26.15
N ALA A 275 -3.62 -2.55 26.52
CA ALA A 275 -4.66 -2.89 27.50
C ALA A 275 -4.42 -2.11 28.79
N LYS A 276 -5.49 -1.49 29.30
CA LYS A 276 -5.45 -0.75 30.57
C LYS A 276 -5.27 -1.69 31.75
#